data_0d593765791d07aab87815408d1b6980
#
_entry.id   0d593765791d07aab87815408d1b6980
#
_cell.length_a   1.000
_cell.length_b   1.000
_cell.length_c   1.000
_cell.angle_alpha   90.00
_cell.angle_beta   90.00
_cell.angle_gamma   90.00
#
_symmetry.space_group_name_H-M   'P 1'
#
loop_
_entity.id
_entity.type
_entity.pdbx_description
1 polymer ?
#
loop_
_entity_poly.entity_id
_entity_poly.type
_entity_poly.pdbx_seq_one_letter_code
_entity_poly.pdbx_strand_id
1 'polypeptide(L)'
;YWNDNSQLDRGFKFDVTDFKSLLVGELELKIFTECWNDRGYEVSVDFDYVEGTPDYPYYAIAEVMQYNLNSLEGVPYGVDHGFNLLRNVSIPANSESTHLRTIISGWGHATPNDSDGRGCAEWCYRTHNVTINGVNTFQHEMGPIGCASNPVSNQSPGNWAADRAGWCPGMEVPIRVNEFETSMASSSFIFKYEYEDWTSNGANGNAFYATSMFVVVKSDTPISKPIVTE
;
A
#
# COMPACT_ATOMS: atom_id res chain seq x y z
N TYR A 1 -14.18 -8.75 -16.52
CA TYR A 1 -15.24 -9.32 -15.69
C TYR A 1 -14.60 -10.39 -14.81
N TRP A 2 -14.42 -10.06 -13.54
CA TRP A 2 -13.63 -10.80 -12.57
C TRP A 2 -14.25 -12.14 -12.17
N ASN A 3 -15.56 -12.19 -12.10
CA ASN A 3 -16.32 -13.35 -11.64
C ASN A 3 -16.28 -14.55 -12.60
N ASP A 4 -15.97 -14.33 -13.88
CA ASP A 4 -15.90 -15.39 -14.89
C ASP A 4 -14.47 -15.88 -15.14
N ASN A 5 -13.49 -15.38 -14.36
CA ASN A 5 -12.11 -15.74 -14.57
C ASN A 5 -11.71 -16.95 -13.72
N SER A 6 -11.66 -18.12 -14.36
CA SER A 6 -11.28 -19.37 -13.73
C SER A 6 -9.83 -19.41 -13.22
N GLN A 7 -8.97 -18.45 -13.63
CA GLN A 7 -7.60 -18.37 -13.15
C GLN A 7 -7.49 -17.76 -11.75
N LEU A 8 -8.55 -17.11 -11.26
CA LEU A 8 -8.57 -16.56 -9.90
C LEU A 8 -8.97 -17.58 -8.83
N ASP A 9 -9.31 -18.82 -9.20
CA ASP A 9 -9.68 -19.91 -8.30
C ASP A 9 -10.59 -19.44 -7.13
N ARG A 10 -9.99 -19.03 -6.01
CA ARG A 10 -10.68 -18.49 -4.83
C ARG A 10 -10.74 -16.95 -4.80
N GLY A 11 -10.44 -16.26 -5.88
CA GLY A 11 -10.37 -14.80 -5.93
C GLY A 11 -9.02 -14.25 -5.43
N PHE A 12 -9.02 -12.97 -5.02
CA PHE A 12 -7.85 -12.33 -4.46
C PHE A 12 -7.58 -12.83 -3.04
N LYS A 13 -6.30 -13.00 -2.71
CA LYS A 13 -5.84 -13.41 -1.38
C LYS A 13 -4.95 -12.33 -0.79
N PHE A 14 -5.30 -11.87 0.40
CA PHE A 14 -4.53 -10.84 1.10
C PHE A 14 -4.07 -11.39 2.44
N ASP A 15 -2.77 -11.30 2.72
CA ASP A 15 -2.26 -11.56 4.07
C ASP A 15 -2.65 -10.39 4.98
N VAL A 16 -3.48 -10.68 5.96
CA VAL A 16 -3.96 -9.73 6.97
C VAL A 16 -3.47 -10.06 8.37
N THR A 17 -2.44 -10.90 8.49
CA THR A 17 -1.87 -11.32 9.78
C THR A 17 -1.46 -10.14 10.65
N ASP A 18 -0.90 -9.09 10.06
CA ASP A 18 -0.53 -7.86 10.79
C ASP A 18 -1.71 -7.18 11.49
N PHE A 19 -2.93 -7.42 11.00
CA PHE A 19 -4.16 -6.87 11.56
C PHE A 19 -4.83 -7.78 12.59
N LYS A 20 -4.22 -8.91 12.97
CA LYS A 20 -4.84 -9.91 13.85
C LYS A 20 -5.34 -9.34 15.17
N SER A 21 -4.71 -8.31 15.71
CA SER A 21 -5.15 -7.65 16.93
C SER A 21 -6.47 -6.88 16.77
N LEU A 22 -6.85 -6.55 15.53
CA LEU A 22 -8.10 -5.88 15.17
C LEU A 22 -9.18 -6.89 14.75
N LEU A 23 -8.80 -8.10 14.35
CA LEU A 23 -9.70 -9.14 13.85
C LEU A 23 -10.27 -9.99 15.00
N VAL A 24 -10.78 -9.32 16.05
CA VAL A 24 -11.32 -9.94 17.26
C VAL A 24 -12.66 -9.32 17.64
N GLY A 25 -13.60 -10.16 18.09
CA GLY A 25 -14.93 -9.71 18.48
C GLY A 25 -15.79 -9.27 17.29
N GLU A 26 -16.62 -8.24 17.48
CA GLU A 26 -17.43 -7.65 16.41
C GLU A 26 -16.64 -6.56 15.72
N LEU A 27 -16.59 -6.62 14.40
CA LEU A 27 -15.86 -5.64 13.58
C LEU A 27 -16.66 -5.29 12.32
N GLU A 28 -16.42 -4.09 11.80
CA GLU A 28 -16.96 -3.64 10.54
C GLU A 28 -15.89 -3.76 9.45
N LEU A 29 -16.22 -4.45 8.36
CA LEU A 29 -15.41 -4.50 7.14
C LEU A 29 -16.04 -3.61 6.08
N LYS A 30 -15.32 -2.60 5.62
CA LYS A 30 -15.72 -1.75 4.50
C LYS A 30 -14.97 -2.18 3.23
N ILE A 31 -15.73 -2.50 2.19
CA ILE A 31 -15.20 -2.77 0.86
C ILE A 31 -15.67 -1.66 -0.06
N PHE A 32 -14.73 -1.03 -0.74
CA PHE A 32 -15.02 -0.05 -1.77
C PHE A 32 -14.72 -0.65 -3.14
N THR A 33 -15.72 -0.63 -4.03
CA THR A 33 -15.58 -1.04 -5.43
C THR A 33 -16.00 0.11 -6.31
N GLU A 34 -15.10 0.60 -7.15
CA GLU A 34 -15.43 1.65 -8.10
C GLU A 34 -16.13 1.06 -9.32
N CYS A 35 -17.26 1.64 -9.68
CA CYS A 35 -18.06 1.24 -10.84
C CYS A 35 -18.32 2.43 -11.74
N TRP A 36 -17.96 2.31 -13.02
CA TRP A 36 -18.09 3.36 -14.02
C TRP A 36 -19.36 3.24 -14.89
N ASN A 37 -20.24 2.30 -14.55
CA ASN A 37 -21.47 2.04 -15.29
C ASN A 37 -22.60 1.60 -14.33
N ASP A 38 -23.77 1.30 -14.86
CA ASP A 38 -24.96 0.87 -14.10
C ASP A 38 -24.85 -0.54 -13.48
N ARG A 39 -23.71 -1.20 -13.63
CA ARG A 39 -23.47 -2.54 -13.07
C ARG A 39 -22.69 -2.41 -11.79
N GLY A 40 -23.04 -3.22 -10.79
CA GLY A 40 -22.32 -3.35 -9.53
C GLY A 40 -21.47 -4.60 -9.49
N TYR A 41 -20.79 -4.77 -8.39
CA TYR A 41 -20.08 -6.00 -8.03
C TYR A 41 -20.81 -6.68 -6.88
N GLU A 42 -20.91 -7.99 -6.94
CA GLU A 42 -21.18 -8.81 -5.78
C GLU A 42 -19.83 -9.25 -5.21
N VAL A 43 -19.62 -9.01 -3.92
CA VAL A 43 -18.36 -9.29 -3.26
C VAL A 43 -18.61 -10.24 -2.10
N SER A 44 -17.87 -11.34 -2.09
CA SER A 44 -17.80 -12.24 -0.94
C SER A 44 -16.41 -12.13 -0.31
N VAL A 45 -16.35 -12.19 1.00
CA VAL A 45 -15.07 -12.17 1.75
C VAL A 45 -15.06 -13.32 2.73
N ASP A 46 -14.03 -14.13 2.64
CA ASP A 46 -13.75 -15.22 3.55
C ASP A 46 -12.49 -14.90 4.36
N PHE A 47 -12.52 -15.11 5.66
CA PHE A 47 -11.35 -15.03 6.52
C PHE A 47 -10.85 -16.43 6.85
N ASP A 48 -9.67 -16.78 6.37
CA ASP A 48 -9.01 -18.02 6.68
C ASP A 48 -8.12 -17.84 7.93
N TYR A 49 -8.50 -18.45 9.04
CA TYR A 49 -7.70 -18.47 10.26
C TYR A 49 -6.88 -19.77 10.30
N VAL A 50 -5.56 -19.63 10.34
CA VAL A 50 -4.64 -20.76 10.41
C VAL A 50 -4.24 -20.99 11.88
N GLU A 51 -4.55 -22.16 12.41
CA GLU A 51 -4.11 -22.56 13.75
C GLU A 51 -2.61 -22.85 13.75
N GLY A 52 -1.91 -22.34 14.77
CA GLY A 52 -0.47 -22.53 14.93
C GLY A 52 0.13 -21.65 16.01
N THR A 53 1.42 -21.78 16.20
CA THR A 53 2.17 -20.88 17.10
C THR A 53 2.63 -19.68 16.26
N PRO A 54 2.14 -18.47 16.54
CA PRO A 54 2.62 -17.27 15.85
C PRO A 54 4.07 -16.96 16.21
N ASP A 55 4.74 -16.16 15.38
CA ASP A 55 6.08 -15.63 15.68
C ASP A 55 6.11 -14.84 17.01
N TYR A 56 5.06 -14.04 17.23
CA TYR A 56 4.80 -13.33 18.50
C TYR A 56 3.34 -13.51 18.91
N PRO A 57 3.04 -13.65 20.20
CA PRO A 57 1.66 -13.76 20.67
C PRO A 57 0.90 -12.41 20.57
N TYR A 58 1.59 -11.29 20.72
CA TYR A 58 0.97 -9.97 20.75
C TYR A 58 1.42 -9.09 19.58
N TYR A 59 0.44 -8.54 18.89
CA TYR A 59 0.60 -7.56 17.83
C TYR A 59 -0.18 -6.29 18.15
N ALA A 60 0.34 -5.16 17.74
CA ALA A 60 -0.43 -3.93 17.67
C ALA A 60 -0.06 -3.15 16.40
N ILE A 61 -1.02 -2.41 15.86
CA ILE A 61 -0.88 -1.73 14.59
C ILE A 61 -1.45 -0.30 14.70
N ALA A 62 -0.78 0.65 14.06
CA ALA A 62 -1.27 2.00 13.90
C ALA A 62 -1.12 2.47 12.47
N GLU A 63 -2.10 3.22 11.98
CA GLU A 63 -2.02 3.89 10.70
C GLU A 63 -0.96 5.01 10.76
N VAL A 64 -0.01 5.01 9.83
CA VAL A 64 0.96 6.09 9.65
C VAL A 64 0.39 7.16 8.72
N MET A 65 -0.15 6.73 7.59
CA MET A 65 -0.90 7.59 6.67
C MET A 65 -1.77 6.77 5.72
N GLN A 66 -2.89 7.36 5.30
CA GLN A 66 -3.77 6.79 4.29
C GLN A 66 -4.38 7.89 3.43
N TYR A 67 -4.19 7.79 2.11
CA TYR A 67 -4.62 8.75 1.11
C TYR A 67 -5.34 8.06 -0.05
N ASN A 68 -6.39 7.29 0.25
CA ASN A 68 -7.24 6.60 -0.73
C ASN A 68 -8.53 6.07 -0.10
N LEU A 69 -9.12 6.84 0.83
CA LEU A 69 -10.18 6.34 1.71
C LEU A 69 -11.48 5.93 1.02
N ASN A 70 -11.89 6.62 -0.05
CA ASN A 70 -13.20 6.40 -0.68
C ASN A 70 -13.14 6.35 -2.21
N SER A 71 -11.94 6.45 -2.80
CA SER A 71 -11.71 6.42 -4.24
C SER A 71 -10.28 5.97 -4.51
N LEU A 72 -9.90 5.91 -5.79
CA LEU A 72 -8.50 5.70 -6.18
C LEU A 72 -7.64 6.95 -6.00
N GLU A 73 -8.21 8.08 -5.59
CA GLU A 73 -7.44 9.29 -5.33
C GLU A 73 -6.45 9.09 -4.19
N GLY A 74 -5.35 9.81 -4.25
CA GLY A 74 -4.27 9.72 -3.28
C GLY A 74 -3.48 11.02 -3.19
N VAL A 75 -2.21 10.93 -2.85
CA VAL A 75 -1.31 12.09 -2.82
C VAL A 75 -1.00 12.53 -4.25
N PRO A 76 -1.37 13.78 -4.64
CA PRO A 76 -1.02 14.32 -5.96
C PRO A 76 0.50 14.32 -6.17
N TYR A 77 0.93 13.96 -7.38
CA TYR A 77 2.33 13.85 -7.74
C TYR A 77 2.71 14.88 -8.80
N GLY A 78 3.86 15.50 -8.63
CA GLY A 78 4.40 16.48 -9.55
C GLY A 78 3.80 17.89 -9.44
N VAL A 79 2.99 18.14 -8.42
CA VAL A 79 2.39 19.45 -8.11
C VAL A 79 2.46 19.73 -6.62
N ASP A 80 2.39 21.01 -6.25
CA ASP A 80 2.26 21.40 -4.84
C ASP A 80 0.89 20.93 -4.31
N HIS A 81 0.88 20.17 -3.24
CA HIS A 81 -0.36 19.56 -2.73
C HIS A 81 -0.66 19.84 -1.26
N GLY A 82 0.29 20.33 -0.49
CA GLY A 82 0.09 20.63 0.94
C GLY A 82 -0.15 19.41 1.86
N PHE A 83 -0.05 18.19 1.35
CA PHE A 83 -0.11 16.99 2.19
C PHE A 83 1.14 16.89 3.06
N ASN A 84 0.92 16.74 4.36
CA ASN A 84 2.03 16.48 5.27
C ASN A 84 2.38 14.99 5.24
N LEU A 85 3.55 14.67 4.70
CA LEU A 85 4.07 13.30 4.61
C LEU A 85 5.07 12.97 5.73
N LEU A 86 5.10 13.79 6.78
CA LEU A 86 5.94 13.61 7.97
C LEU A 86 5.07 13.20 9.16
N ARG A 87 5.54 12.23 9.94
CA ARG A 87 4.86 11.76 11.15
C ARG A 87 5.84 11.52 12.28
N ASN A 88 5.39 11.77 13.51
CA ASN A 88 6.08 11.31 14.71
C ASN A 88 5.45 9.98 15.13
N VAL A 89 6.25 8.94 15.26
CA VAL A 89 5.82 7.60 15.60
C VAL A 89 6.41 7.19 16.93
N SER A 90 5.56 7.03 17.94
CA SER A 90 5.95 6.55 19.27
C SER A 90 5.71 5.05 19.37
N ILE A 91 6.77 4.30 19.61
CA ILE A 91 6.77 2.85 19.72
C ILE A 91 6.74 2.44 21.21
N PRO A 92 5.91 1.47 21.59
CA PRO A 92 5.92 0.91 22.94
C PRO A 92 7.29 0.34 23.31
N ALA A 93 7.74 0.60 24.53
CA ALA A 93 9.09 0.22 24.99
C ALA A 93 9.35 -1.30 25.03
N ASN A 94 8.26 -2.11 25.09
CA ASN A 94 8.34 -3.57 25.05
C ASN A 94 8.15 -4.15 23.66
N SER A 95 8.27 -3.36 22.61
CA SER A 95 8.29 -3.87 21.24
C SER A 95 9.60 -4.62 20.98
N GLU A 96 9.50 -5.83 20.47
CA GLU A 96 10.62 -6.71 20.13
C GLU A 96 10.84 -6.80 18.61
N SER A 97 9.80 -6.50 17.83
CA SER A 97 9.88 -6.35 16.39
C SER A 97 8.98 -5.20 15.94
N THR A 98 9.48 -4.41 15.01
CA THR A 98 8.74 -3.31 14.39
C THR A 98 8.97 -3.33 12.89
N HIS A 99 7.90 -3.17 12.12
CA HIS A 99 8.01 -2.97 10.68
C HIS A 99 6.98 -1.96 10.15
N LEU A 100 7.27 -1.41 9.00
CA LEU A 100 6.31 -0.65 8.20
C LEU A 100 5.68 -1.57 7.17
N ARG A 101 4.36 -1.54 7.08
CA ARG A 101 3.57 -2.22 6.06
C ARG A 101 3.01 -1.18 5.11
N THR A 102 3.39 -1.23 3.84
CA THR A 102 3.01 -0.23 2.85
C THR A 102 2.35 -0.89 1.65
N ILE A 103 1.23 -0.32 1.22
CA ILE A 103 0.61 -0.55 -0.08
C ILE A 103 0.57 0.78 -0.80
N ILE A 104 1.15 0.83 -2.01
CA ILE A 104 1.20 2.04 -2.82
C ILE A 104 1.11 1.70 -4.30
N SER A 105 0.36 2.49 -5.05
CA SER A 105 0.17 2.34 -6.49
C SER A 105 0.04 3.70 -7.16
N GLY A 106 0.62 3.82 -8.36
CA GLY A 106 0.59 5.03 -9.17
C GLY A 106 -0.57 5.05 -10.16
N TRP A 107 -1.19 6.21 -10.33
CA TRP A 107 -2.37 6.44 -11.14
C TRP A 107 -2.28 7.75 -11.91
N GLY A 108 -2.98 7.78 -13.05
CA GLY A 108 -3.07 8.96 -13.90
C GLY A 108 -1.94 9.08 -14.93
N HIS A 109 -2.13 9.96 -15.89
CA HIS A 109 -1.29 10.08 -17.09
C HIS A 109 -0.74 11.49 -17.30
N ALA A 110 -0.46 12.22 -16.25
CA ALA A 110 0.04 13.57 -16.37
C ALA A 110 1.39 13.65 -17.13
N THR A 111 1.66 14.78 -17.75
CA THR A 111 2.89 15.02 -18.53
C THR A 111 3.79 16.07 -17.85
N PRO A 112 5.06 16.17 -18.23
CA PRO A 112 5.73 15.46 -19.32
C PRO A 112 5.89 13.96 -19.05
N ASN A 113 6.02 13.18 -20.11
CA ASN A 113 6.36 11.77 -19.98
C ASN A 113 7.75 11.61 -19.36
N ASP A 114 8.02 10.46 -18.76
CA ASP A 114 9.36 10.08 -18.32
C ASP A 114 10.31 9.79 -19.51
N SER A 115 11.53 9.40 -19.20
CA SER A 115 12.55 9.06 -20.22
C SER A 115 12.12 7.92 -21.15
N ASP A 116 11.20 7.07 -20.70
CA ASP A 116 10.69 5.94 -21.48
C ASP A 116 9.42 6.30 -22.28
N GLY A 117 9.03 7.57 -22.28
CA GLY A 117 7.86 8.06 -23.00
C GLY A 117 6.54 7.76 -22.30
N ARG A 118 6.56 7.49 -21.00
CA ARG A 118 5.40 7.07 -20.20
C ARG A 118 4.88 8.20 -19.33
N GLY A 119 3.55 8.31 -19.21
CA GLY A 119 2.90 9.32 -18.38
C GLY A 119 2.92 8.95 -16.90
N CYS A 120 3.34 9.89 -16.06
CA CYS A 120 3.31 9.73 -14.61
C CYS A 120 1.89 10.01 -14.06
N ALA A 121 1.48 9.34 -12.96
CA ALA A 121 2.21 8.39 -12.11
C ALA A 121 1.95 6.93 -12.47
N GLU A 122 0.94 6.62 -13.31
CA GLU A 122 0.53 5.23 -13.58
C GLU A 122 1.58 4.44 -14.36
N TRP A 123 2.30 5.10 -15.27
CA TRP A 123 3.17 4.44 -16.23
C TRP A 123 4.65 4.76 -16.06
N CYS A 124 5.00 5.73 -15.23
CA CYS A 124 6.41 6.05 -14.98
C CYS A 124 6.93 5.34 -13.73
N TYR A 125 8.16 4.84 -13.82
CA TYR A 125 8.77 4.08 -12.74
C TYR A 125 9.65 4.99 -11.90
N ARG A 126 9.28 5.19 -10.65
CA ARG A 126 9.94 6.10 -9.71
C ARG A 126 10.42 5.36 -8.49
N THR A 127 11.44 5.88 -7.85
CA THR A 127 11.93 5.40 -6.57
C THR A 127 11.47 6.34 -5.46
N HIS A 128 10.71 5.83 -4.53
CA HIS A 128 10.30 6.58 -3.34
C HIS A 128 11.19 6.24 -2.18
N ASN A 129 11.49 7.23 -1.34
CA ASN A 129 12.30 7.04 -0.15
C ASN A 129 11.44 7.10 1.11
N VAL A 130 11.76 6.23 2.05
CA VAL A 130 11.27 6.29 3.43
C VAL A 130 12.42 6.73 4.31
N THR A 131 12.33 7.93 4.86
CA THR A 131 13.33 8.44 5.80
C THR A 131 12.90 8.23 7.24
N ILE A 132 13.81 7.73 8.05
CA ILE A 132 13.65 7.55 9.47
C ILE A 132 14.66 8.45 10.18
N ASN A 133 14.18 9.37 11.00
CA ASN A 133 15.00 10.36 11.68
C ASN A 133 15.92 11.16 10.74
N GLY A 134 15.40 11.48 9.54
CA GLY A 134 16.11 12.22 8.51
C GLY A 134 17.15 11.42 7.71
N VAL A 135 17.23 10.10 7.92
CA VAL A 135 18.10 9.20 7.16
C VAL A 135 17.26 8.39 6.18
N ASN A 136 17.64 8.37 4.91
CA ASN A 136 17.03 7.46 3.93
C ASN A 136 17.30 6.02 4.34
N THR A 137 16.23 5.31 4.78
CA THR A 137 16.35 3.99 5.40
C THR A 137 15.81 2.90 4.51
N PHE A 138 14.68 3.16 3.82
CA PHE A 138 14.06 2.20 2.91
C PHE A 138 13.72 2.86 1.58
N GLN A 139 13.62 2.04 0.53
CA GLN A 139 13.22 2.48 -0.80
C GLN A 139 12.08 1.63 -1.33
N HIS A 140 11.14 2.28 -1.99
CA HIS A 140 10.05 1.64 -2.71
C HIS A 140 10.20 1.93 -4.21
N GLU A 141 10.64 0.95 -4.94
CA GLU A 141 10.65 1.04 -6.39
C GLU A 141 9.25 0.81 -6.94
N MET A 142 8.76 1.78 -7.71
CA MET A 142 7.47 1.75 -8.38
C MET A 142 7.63 1.24 -9.81
N GLY A 143 8.41 0.17 -9.97
CA GLY A 143 8.73 -0.45 -11.26
C GLY A 143 7.73 -1.53 -11.67
N PRO A 144 8.03 -2.17 -12.82
CA PRO A 144 7.21 -3.26 -13.35
C PRO A 144 7.20 -4.46 -12.39
N ILE A 145 6.03 -5.07 -12.23
CA ILE A 145 5.83 -6.25 -11.38
C ILE A 145 5.43 -7.51 -12.17
N GLY A 146 5.45 -7.45 -13.50
CA GLY A 146 5.21 -8.60 -14.38
C GLY A 146 3.74 -8.79 -14.76
N CYS A 147 3.06 -7.72 -15.17
CA CYS A 147 1.62 -7.76 -15.51
C CYS A 147 1.25 -8.73 -16.64
N ALA A 148 2.16 -9.09 -17.51
CA ALA A 148 1.89 -10.04 -18.61
C ALA A 148 1.47 -11.45 -18.11
N SER A 149 1.84 -11.80 -16.87
CA SER A 149 1.50 -13.08 -16.23
C SER A 149 0.34 -12.99 -15.24
N ASN A 150 -0.40 -11.89 -15.24
CA ASN A 150 -1.50 -11.72 -14.29
C ASN A 150 -2.65 -12.72 -14.55
N PRO A 151 -3.43 -13.08 -13.51
CA PRO A 151 -4.46 -14.10 -13.63
C PRO A 151 -5.66 -13.71 -14.51
N VAL A 152 -5.80 -12.44 -14.88
CA VAL A 152 -6.87 -11.96 -15.77
C VAL A 152 -6.41 -11.74 -17.22
N SER A 153 -5.26 -12.28 -17.59
CA SER A 153 -4.67 -12.13 -18.92
C SER A 153 -5.52 -12.69 -20.05
N ASN A 154 -6.52 -13.53 -19.75
CA ASN A 154 -7.47 -14.07 -20.71
C ASN A 154 -8.72 -13.18 -20.96
N GLN A 155 -8.83 -12.05 -20.29
CA GLN A 155 -9.97 -11.12 -20.48
C GLN A 155 -9.73 -10.17 -21.66
N SER A 156 -10.80 -9.86 -22.37
CA SER A 156 -10.80 -8.92 -23.50
C SER A 156 -11.98 -7.94 -23.39
N PRO A 157 -11.81 -6.67 -23.79
CA PRO A 157 -10.57 -5.98 -24.09
C PRO A 157 -9.86 -5.60 -22.81
N GLY A 158 -8.54 -5.55 -22.81
CA GLY A 158 -7.83 -5.16 -21.60
C GLY A 158 -6.41 -4.67 -21.86
N ASN A 159 -5.99 -3.75 -21.06
CA ASN A 159 -4.60 -3.31 -20.94
C ASN A 159 -3.89 -3.98 -19.75
N TRP A 160 -4.35 -5.16 -19.37
CA TRP A 160 -3.91 -5.98 -18.26
C TRP A 160 -2.45 -6.44 -18.37
N ALA A 161 -1.91 -6.55 -19.57
CA ALA A 161 -0.54 -7.01 -19.79
C ALA A 161 0.53 -5.93 -19.61
N ALA A 162 0.15 -4.66 -19.68
CA ALA A 162 1.11 -3.57 -19.52
C ALA A 162 1.38 -3.29 -18.03
N ASP A 163 2.66 -3.27 -17.65
CA ASP A 163 3.07 -2.93 -16.29
C ASP A 163 2.71 -1.48 -15.94
N ARG A 164 2.23 -1.28 -14.72
CA ARG A 164 2.00 0.03 -14.11
C ARG A 164 3.00 0.25 -12.98
N ALA A 165 2.98 1.46 -12.46
CA ALA A 165 3.80 1.82 -11.32
C ALA A 165 3.32 1.13 -10.03
N GLY A 166 3.90 -0.03 -9.76
CA GLY A 166 3.67 -0.82 -8.57
C GLY A 166 2.39 -1.64 -8.52
N TRP A 167 1.65 -1.81 -9.63
CA TRP A 167 0.44 -2.62 -9.68
C TRP A 167 0.14 -3.19 -11.06
N CYS A 168 -0.75 -4.16 -11.11
CA CYS A 168 -1.31 -4.74 -12.33
C CYS A 168 -2.81 -4.93 -12.19
N PRO A 169 -3.61 -4.71 -13.26
CA PRO A 169 -5.00 -5.17 -13.25
C PRO A 169 -5.06 -6.68 -13.07
N GLY A 170 -5.87 -7.15 -12.14
CA GLY A 170 -6.03 -8.59 -11.91
C GLY A 170 -5.07 -9.21 -10.91
N MET A 171 -4.28 -8.38 -10.25
CA MET A 171 -3.41 -8.81 -9.16
C MET A 171 -3.62 -7.89 -7.96
N GLU A 172 -3.38 -8.42 -6.78
CA GLU A 172 -3.26 -7.59 -5.58
C GLU A 172 -2.06 -6.64 -5.72
N VAL A 173 -2.19 -5.43 -5.20
CA VAL A 173 -1.05 -4.52 -5.07
C VAL A 173 -0.07 -5.09 -4.06
N PRO A 174 1.23 -5.25 -4.41
CA PRO A 174 2.20 -5.84 -3.50
C PRO A 174 2.29 -5.12 -2.16
N ILE A 175 2.29 -5.91 -1.10
CA ILE A 175 2.55 -5.43 0.25
C ILE A 175 4.05 -5.29 0.41
N ARG A 176 4.53 -4.08 0.73
CA ARG A 176 5.92 -3.81 1.05
C ARG A 176 6.10 -3.82 2.56
N VAL A 177 6.96 -4.71 3.04
CA VAL A 177 7.31 -4.83 4.46
C VAL A 177 8.74 -4.34 4.64
N ASN A 178 8.91 -3.34 5.48
CA ASN A 178 10.20 -2.75 5.82
C ASN A 178 10.50 -3.02 7.29
N GLU A 179 11.26 -4.07 7.56
CA GLU A 179 11.66 -4.47 8.91
C GLU A 179 12.70 -3.52 9.48
N PHE A 180 12.51 -3.12 10.74
CA PHE A 180 13.53 -2.40 11.48
C PHE A 180 14.55 -3.37 12.10
N GLU A 181 15.80 -2.93 12.19
CA GLU A 181 16.80 -3.66 12.98
C GLU A 181 16.31 -3.87 14.42
N THR A 182 16.63 -5.01 15.03
CA THR A 182 16.20 -5.37 16.39
C THR A 182 16.56 -4.29 17.41
N SER A 183 17.70 -3.63 17.23
CA SER A 183 18.16 -2.51 18.08
C SER A 183 17.24 -1.29 18.03
N MET A 184 16.40 -1.18 17.01
CA MET A 184 15.47 -0.08 16.82
C MET A 184 14.00 -0.50 17.06
N ALA A 185 13.74 -1.75 17.35
CA ALA A 185 12.38 -2.30 17.41
C ALA A 185 11.46 -1.61 18.46
N SER A 186 12.05 -1.03 19.53
CA SER A 186 11.32 -0.27 20.55
C SER A 186 11.60 1.25 20.50
N SER A 187 12.27 1.72 19.45
CA SER A 187 12.66 3.12 19.32
C SER A 187 11.59 3.94 18.61
N SER A 188 11.15 5.03 19.21
CA SER A 188 10.33 6.03 18.53
C SER A 188 11.13 6.76 17.46
N PHE A 189 10.45 7.19 16.39
CA PHE A 189 11.12 7.79 15.25
C PHE A 189 10.28 8.85 14.57
N ILE A 190 10.95 9.70 13.80
CA ILE A 190 10.32 10.61 12.84
C ILE A 190 10.33 9.92 11.49
N PHE A 191 9.15 9.69 10.96
CA PHE A 191 8.93 9.11 9.64
C PHE A 191 8.69 10.23 8.62
N LYS A 192 9.25 10.10 7.41
CA LYS A 192 8.88 10.90 6.26
C LYS A 192 8.83 10.04 5.01
N TYR A 193 7.83 10.26 4.18
CA TYR A 193 7.74 9.65 2.86
C TYR A 193 8.13 10.66 1.79
N GLU A 194 8.99 10.29 0.86
CA GLU A 194 9.52 11.16 -0.17
C GLU A 194 9.39 10.52 -1.55
N TYR A 195 8.64 11.17 -2.43
CA TYR A 195 8.56 10.80 -3.83
C TYR A 195 9.82 11.26 -4.57
N GLU A 196 10.23 10.52 -5.61
CA GLU A 196 11.24 11.03 -6.53
C GLU A 196 10.74 12.31 -7.24
N ASP A 197 11.61 13.29 -7.41
CA ASP A 197 11.24 14.58 -7.99
C ASP A 197 10.72 14.43 -9.43
N TRP A 198 9.60 15.06 -9.66
CA TRP A 198 8.98 15.21 -10.98
C TRP A 198 8.01 16.37 -10.94
N THR A 199 7.90 17.11 -12.05
CA THR A 199 7.00 18.24 -12.15
C THR A 199 6.05 18.07 -13.32
N SER A 200 4.75 18.10 -13.05
CA SER A 200 3.70 18.09 -14.07
C SER A 200 3.60 19.46 -14.76
N ASN A 201 3.35 19.44 -16.06
CA ASN A 201 3.00 20.65 -16.83
C ASN A 201 1.49 20.93 -16.85
N GLY A 202 0.69 20.15 -16.10
CA GLY A 202 -0.75 20.28 -15.98
C GLY A 202 -1.55 19.74 -17.17
N ALA A 203 -0.91 19.09 -18.14
CA ALA A 203 -1.58 18.48 -19.28
C ALA A 203 -1.81 16.97 -19.08
N ASN A 204 -2.82 16.43 -19.77
CA ASN A 204 -3.20 15.01 -19.77
C ASN A 204 -3.63 14.42 -18.41
N GLY A 205 -4.23 15.24 -17.56
CA GLY A 205 -4.87 14.79 -16.34
C GLY A 205 -4.00 14.90 -15.08
N ASN A 206 -4.39 14.16 -14.07
CA ASN A 206 -3.77 14.18 -12.75
C ASN A 206 -2.88 12.97 -12.57
N ALA A 207 -1.76 13.15 -11.88
CA ALA A 207 -0.92 12.11 -11.38
C ALA A 207 -1.05 12.03 -9.86
N PHE A 208 -1.19 10.84 -9.31
CA PHE A 208 -1.26 10.64 -7.86
C PHE A 208 -0.82 9.23 -7.44
N TYR A 209 -0.48 9.09 -6.19
CA TYR A 209 -0.20 7.80 -5.58
C TYR A 209 -1.25 7.49 -4.51
N ALA A 210 -2.04 6.43 -4.72
CA ALA A 210 -2.87 5.84 -3.69
C ALA A 210 -1.95 5.15 -2.67
N THR A 211 -2.08 5.50 -1.40
CA THR A 211 -1.09 5.16 -0.38
C THR A 211 -1.76 4.72 0.91
N SER A 212 -1.33 3.58 1.44
CA SER A 212 -1.75 3.06 2.75
C SER A 212 -0.52 2.54 3.49
N MET A 213 -0.24 3.10 4.66
CA MET A 213 0.93 2.78 5.47
C MET A 213 0.57 2.58 6.93
N PHE A 214 1.08 1.50 7.49
CA PHE A 214 0.92 1.16 8.89
C PHE A 214 2.28 0.87 9.52
N VAL A 215 2.40 1.16 10.82
CA VAL A 215 3.45 0.63 11.67
C VAL A 215 2.88 -0.53 12.48
N VAL A 216 3.57 -1.64 12.44
CA VAL A 216 3.22 -2.88 13.14
C VAL A 216 4.30 -3.16 14.18
N VAL A 217 3.87 -3.46 15.40
CA VAL A 217 4.75 -3.85 16.50
C VAL A 217 4.36 -5.21 17.03
N LYS A 218 5.36 -5.98 17.44
CA LYS A 218 5.19 -7.35 17.95
C LYS A 218 5.94 -7.52 19.26
N SER A 219 5.41 -8.35 20.16
CA SER A 219 6.03 -8.62 21.45
C SER A 219 5.60 -9.97 22.03
N ASP A 220 6.45 -10.54 22.87
CA ASP A 220 6.13 -11.72 23.70
C ASP A 220 5.23 -11.38 24.90
N THR A 221 5.07 -10.09 25.21
CA THR A 221 4.21 -9.59 26.28
C THR A 221 3.11 -8.68 25.75
N PRO A 222 1.99 -8.50 26.46
CA PRO A 222 0.94 -7.59 26.04
C PRO A 222 1.47 -6.21 25.65
N ILE A 223 1.16 -5.77 24.44
CA ILE A 223 1.69 -4.54 23.86
C ILE A 223 0.58 -3.54 23.54
N SER A 224 0.84 -2.27 23.79
CA SER A 224 -0.07 -1.18 23.42
C SER A 224 0.11 -0.79 21.95
N LYS A 225 -0.93 -0.13 21.42
CA LYS A 225 -0.90 0.43 20.06
C LYS A 225 0.16 1.54 19.96
N PRO A 226 0.97 1.58 18.88
CA PRO A 226 1.81 2.74 18.57
C PRO A 226 0.99 4.03 18.46
N ILE A 227 1.60 5.16 18.77
CA ILE A 227 0.98 6.48 18.65
C ILE A 227 1.62 7.20 17.46
N VAL A 228 0.79 7.66 16.53
CA VAL A 228 1.21 8.41 15.36
C VAL A 228 0.60 9.81 15.43
N THR A 229 1.44 10.83 15.27
CA THR A 229 1.04 12.24 15.27
C THR A 229 1.72 13.00 14.13
N GLU A 230 1.12 14.12 13.73
CA GLU A 230 1.72 15.08 12.80
C GLU A 230 2.84 15.90 13.43
#